data_def7f6e6b87e48f23fd4d58a5d188ed8
#
_entry.id   def7f6e6b87e48f23fd4d58a5d188ed8
#
_cell.length_a   1.000
_cell.length_b   1.000
_cell.length_c   1.000
_cell.angle_alpha   90.00
_cell.angle_beta   90.00
_cell.angle_gamma   90.00
#
_symmetry.space_group_name_H-M   'P 1'
#
loop_
_entity.id
_entity.type
_entity.pdbx_description
1 polymer ?
#
loop_
_entity_poly.entity_id
_entity_poly.type
_entity_poly.pdbx_seq_one_letter_code
_entity_poly.pdbx_strand_id
1 'polypeptide(L)'
;MKLKQWSLLAALAVTLPLAACGGDDSASTTSEAPASSDTPVSTDAPSTGEGGSVFVTGSSTVEPISIKVGELAGTADGGNLKVTVEGPGTGDGFKKFCAGEGDITGASRAIKEEEVTMCADGGVEYIEIAVAIDGLTVATSPANTAVECLDKAALYALVGPESEGFSSWADANVIAAELESAFATLPDAPLSVYGPGEESGTYDSFVEFALKSIAGDRGTDEATRADYTASPNDNVIVDGIESADTSLGWVGYAYYKAEQERMKAIAIADKEGNCVLPTDETIADGSYPFSRTLYIYVNKANAAENPAVAAYVDLYLSAEGIEQVSAAGYVQLESAKQQLSLDAWTARG
;
A
#
# COMPACT_ATOMS: atom_id res chain seq x y z
N MET A 1 -52.87 26.52 6.43
CA MET A 1 -53.59 27.28 5.35
C MET A 1 -52.68 27.43 4.14
N LYS A 2 -53.16 26.79 3.02
CA LYS A 2 -52.90 27.12 1.60
C LYS A 2 -51.45 27.14 1.13
N LEU A 3 -51.07 26.40 0.19
CA LEU A 3 -51.38 25.78 -1.11
C LEU A 3 -50.25 26.15 -2.09
N LYS A 4 -49.60 25.10 -2.65
CA LYS A 4 -49.62 24.69 -4.05
C LYS A 4 -49.11 25.69 -5.11
N GLN A 5 -48.16 25.24 -5.92
CA GLN A 5 -48.22 25.00 -7.40
C GLN A 5 -46.79 24.75 -7.89
N TRP A 6 -46.36 23.69 -8.48
CA TRP A 6 -46.64 23.06 -9.79
C TRP A 6 -46.28 23.94 -11.01
N SER A 7 -45.34 23.50 -11.79
CA SER A 7 -45.35 23.40 -13.27
C SER A 7 -43.96 22.98 -13.73
N LEU A 8 -43.79 21.84 -14.34
CA LEU A 8 -44.01 21.34 -15.71
C LEU A 8 -42.80 21.50 -16.63
N LEU A 9 -42.19 20.35 -16.94
CA LEU A 9 -41.80 19.75 -18.23
C LEU A 9 -41.34 20.66 -19.39
N ALA A 10 -40.18 20.33 -19.94
CA ALA A 10 -39.98 20.27 -21.39
C ALA A 10 -38.90 19.21 -21.73
N ALA A 11 -39.34 18.12 -22.33
CA ALA A 11 -38.55 17.15 -23.05
C ALA A 11 -38.19 17.71 -24.43
N LEU A 12 -36.96 17.56 -24.89
CA LEU A 12 -36.61 17.77 -26.27
C LEU A 12 -35.91 16.51 -26.78
N ALA A 13 -36.65 15.77 -27.61
CA ALA A 13 -36.18 14.70 -28.44
C ALA A 13 -35.61 15.29 -29.75
N VAL A 14 -34.42 14.89 -30.17
CA VAL A 14 -33.93 15.12 -31.51
C VAL A 14 -33.51 13.79 -32.11
N THR A 15 -34.16 13.51 -33.23
CA THR A 15 -34.11 12.32 -34.06
C THR A 15 -32.93 12.33 -35.05
N LEU A 16 -32.41 11.11 -35.30
CA LEU A 16 -31.48 10.76 -36.38
C LEU A 16 -32.06 11.01 -37.78
N PRO A 17 -31.21 11.08 -38.82
CA PRO A 17 -31.46 10.14 -39.91
C PRO A 17 -30.26 9.29 -40.34
N LEU A 18 -30.58 8.02 -40.70
CA LEU A 18 -29.81 7.14 -41.54
C LEU A 18 -29.74 7.66 -42.97
N ALA A 19 -28.60 7.45 -43.61
CA ALA A 19 -28.55 7.36 -45.10
C ALA A 19 -27.67 6.16 -45.47
N ALA A 20 -28.29 5.21 -46.13
CA ALA A 20 -27.72 4.07 -46.82
C ALA A 20 -27.69 4.37 -48.32
N CYS A 21 -26.69 3.85 -49.04
CA CYS A 21 -26.64 3.43 -50.46
C CYS A 21 -25.22 2.92 -50.69
N GLY A 22 -24.92 1.74 -51.21
CA GLY A 22 -25.61 0.86 -52.15
C GLY A 22 -24.80 0.68 -53.43
N GLY A 23 -24.46 -0.58 -53.75
CA GLY A 23 -24.17 -1.07 -55.11
C GLY A 23 -22.67 -1.12 -55.45
N ASP A 24 -22.16 -2.05 -56.19
CA ASP A 24 -22.55 -3.35 -56.80
C ASP A 24 -21.34 -3.90 -57.56
N ASP A 25 -21.24 -5.22 -57.56
CA ASP A 25 -20.79 -6.15 -58.64
C ASP A 25 -19.45 -5.97 -59.39
N SER A 26 -18.64 -6.98 -59.46
CA SER A 26 -18.59 -8.05 -60.43
C SER A 26 -17.28 -8.84 -60.47
N ALA A 27 -17.44 -10.13 -60.29
CA ALA A 27 -16.96 -11.29 -61.07
C ALA A 27 -15.46 -11.53 -61.32
N SER A 28 -15.01 -12.64 -60.73
CA SER A 28 -14.49 -13.87 -61.39
C SER A 28 -13.35 -13.79 -62.40
N THR A 29 -12.25 -14.47 -62.12
CA THR A 29 -11.77 -15.59 -62.93
C THR A 29 -10.72 -16.43 -62.22
N THR A 30 -10.93 -17.73 -62.25
CA THR A 30 -10.07 -18.87 -61.96
C THR A 30 -8.82 -18.91 -62.85
N SER A 31 -7.66 -19.34 -62.27
CA SER A 31 -6.71 -20.18 -63.01
C SER A 31 -5.84 -20.99 -62.00
N GLU A 32 -5.71 -22.25 -62.31
CA GLU A 32 -5.04 -23.34 -61.62
C GLU A 32 -3.52 -23.26 -61.62
N ALA A 33 -2.94 -24.03 -60.72
CA ALA A 33 -1.57 -24.30 -60.24
C ALA A 33 -0.56 -24.73 -61.36
N PRO A 34 0.75 -24.86 -61.04
CA PRO A 34 1.19 -26.06 -60.33
C PRO A 34 2.26 -25.86 -59.22
N ALA A 35 2.34 -26.93 -58.42
CA ALA A 35 3.21 -27.15 -57.29
C ALA A 35 4.71 -27.07 -57.61
N SER A 36 5.48 -26.47 -56.70
CA SER A 36 6.87 -26.80 -56.47
C SER A 36 7.15 -26.77 -54.99
N SER A 37 7.52 -27.93 -54.49
CA SER A 37 7.98 -28.22 -53.14
C SER A 37 9.38 -27.63 -52.95
N ASP A 38 9.50 -26.63 -52.08
CA ASP A 38 10.76 -26.34 -51.38
C ASP A 38 10.43 -26.03 -49.93
N THR A 39 10.81 -26.94 -49.05
CA THR A 39 10.73 -26.84 -47.62
C THR A 39 11.82 -25.86 -47.17
N PRO A 40 11.52 -24.70 -46.58
CA PRO A 40 12.50 -24.01 -45.78
C PRO A 40 12.48 -24.65 -44.38
N VAL A 41 13.63 -25.16 -43.98
CA VAL A 41 13.94 -25.49 -42.61
C VAL A 41 13.75 -24.18 -41.80
N SER A 42 12.63 -24.08 -41.09
CA SER A 42 12.42 -23.06 -40.10
C SER A 42 13.33 -23.41 -38.89
N THR A 43 14.40 -22.69 -38.75
CA THR A 43 15.12 -22.60 -37.48
C THR A 43 14.19 -21.77 -36.57
N ASP A 44 13.33 -22.45 -35.83
CA ASP A 44 12.65 -21.85 -34.69
C ASP A 44 13.71 -21.42 -33.67
N ALA A 45 14.02 -20.13 -33.72
CA ALA A 45 14.52 -19.45 -32.52
C ALA A 45 13.39 -19.51 -31.48
N PRO A 46 13.67 -19.82 -30.22
CA PRO A 46 12.63 -19.81 -29.20
C PRO A 46 12.02 -18.42 -29.12
N SER A 47 10.73 -18.32 -29.47
CA SER A 47 9.95 -17.10 -29.25
C SER A 47 9.82 -16.92 -27.74
N THR A 48 10.64 -16.07 -27.18
CA THR A 48 10.43 -15.48 -25.86
C THR A 48 9.22 -14.57 -25.95
N GLY A 49 8.05 -15.04 -25.49
CA GLY A 49 6.86 -14.18 -25.50
C GLY A 49 5.54 -14.87 -25.28
N GLU A 50 5.43 -15.88 -24.43
CA GLU A 50 4.14 -16.24 -23.84
C GLU A 50 3.94 -15.35 -22.61
N GLY A 51 3.09 -14.33 -22.76
CA GLY A 51 2.65 -13.49 -21.66
C GLY A 51 1.91 -14.32 -20.61
N GLY A 52 2.53 -14.50 -19.47
CA GLY A 52 1.93 -15.17 -18.32
C GLY A 52 1.13 -14.20 -17.46
N SER A 53 0.28 -14.74 -16.60
CA SER A 53 -0.43 -13.97 -15.57
C SER A 53 0.11 -14.30 -14.18
N VAL A 54 0.15 -13.28 -13.33
CA VAL A 54 0.51 -13.40 -11.92
C VAL A 54 -0.62 -12.80 -11.09
N PHE A 55 -1.05 -13.52 -10.07
CA PHE A 55 -2.03 -13.02 -9.10
C PHE A 55 -1.38 -12.81 -7.74
N VAL A 56 -1.36 -11.56 -7.30
CA VAL A 56 -0.86 -11.11 -5.99
C VAL A 56 -2.06 -10.71 -5.13
N THR A 57 -2.14 -11.23 -3.93
CA THR A 57 -3.14 -10.84 -2.93
C THR A 57 -2.43 -10.39 -1.65
N GLY A 58 -3.15 -9.92 -0.64
CA GLY A 58 -2.59 -9.73 0.69
C GLY A 58 -2.68 -8.31 1.25
N SER A 59 -1.60 -7.86 1.85
CA SER A 59 -1.54 -6.59 2.56
C SER A 59 -1.81 -5.38 1.66
N SER A 60 -2.76 -4.53 2.04
CA SER A 60 -2.98 -3.21 1.43
C SER A 60 -1.74 -2.31 1.50
N THR A 61 -0.89 -2.50 2.53
CA THR A 61 0.40 -1.79 2.65
C THR A 61 1.43 -2.26 1.61
N VAL A 62 1.44 -3.54 1.22
CA VAL A 62 2.37 -4.08 0.19
C VAL A 62 1.82 -3.87 -1.22
N GLU A 63 0.52 -3.73 -1.37
CA GLU A 63 -0.19 -3.57 -2.64
C GLU A 63 0.43 -2.47 -3.53
N PRO A 64 0.71 -1.23 -3.05
CA PRO A 64 1.28 -0.18 -3.89
C PRO A 64 2.64 -0.53 -4.50
N ILE A 65 3.49 -1.26 -3.77
CA ILE A 65 4.79 -1.73 -4.28
C ILE A 65 4.54 -2.78 -5.37
N SER A 66 3.67 -3.75 -5.09
CA SER A 66 3.35 -4.84 -6.02
C SER A 66 2.72 -4.32 -7.32
N ILE A 67 1.87 -3.28 -7.25
CA ILE A 67 1.31 -2.60 -8.42
C ILE A 67 2.43 -1.97 -9.25
N LYS A 68 3.33 -1.17 -8.63
CA LYS A 68 4.42 -0.50 -9.34
C LYS A 68 5.39 -1.47 -10.02
N VAL A 69 5.73 -2.57 -9.34
CA VAL A 69 6.52 -3.65 -9.96
C VAL A 69 5.74 -4.33 -11.08
N GLY A 70 4.43 -4.50 -10.94
CA GLY A 70 3.55 -5.03 -11.99
C GLY A 70 3.48 -4.12 -13.23
N GLU A 71 3.40 -2.80 -13.03
CA GLU A 71 3.47 -1.81 -14.11
C GLU A 71 4.83 -1.86 -14.83
N LEU A 72 5.92 -1.96 -14.06
CA LEU A 72 7.26 -2.14 -14.60
C LEU A 72 7.36 -3.44 -15.42
N ALA A 73 6.79 -4.56 -14.94
CA ALA A 73 6.75 -5.83 -15.64
C ALA A 73 5.99 -5.76 -16.97
N GLY A 74 4.95 -4.96 -17.04
CA GLY A 74 4.18 -4.71 -18.27
C GLY A 74 4.92 -3.88 -19.32
N THR A 75 6.00 -3.18 -18.95
CA THR A 75 6.76 -2.28 -19.83
C THR A 75 8.20 -2.76 -20.11
N ALA A 76 8.75 -3.67 -19.28
CA ALA A 76 10.12 -4.16 -19.42
C ALA A 76 10.25 -5.10 -20.64
N ASP A 77 11.27 -4.89 -21.46
CA ASP A 77 11.71 -5.77 -22.57
C ASP A 77 10.60 -6.33 -23.48
N GLY A 78 9.59 -5.49 -23.81
CA GLY A 78 8.45 -5.91 -24.64
C GLY A 78 7.36 -6.61 -23.84
N GLY A 79 7.25 -6.31 -22.58
CA GLY A 79 6.46 -6.93 -21.53
C GLY A 79 5.04 -7.37 -21.93
N ASN A 80 4.80 -8.67 -21.72
CA ASN A 80 3.49 -9.29 -21.84
C ASN A 80 3.03 -9.88 -20.47
N LEU A 81 3.70 -9.50 -19.38
CA LEU A 81 3.35 -9.99 -18.05
C LEU A 81 2.10 -9.24 -17.56
N LYS A 82 1.03 -9.99 -17.30
CA LYS A 82 -0.18 -9.45 -16.72
C LYS A 82 -0.17 -9.71 -15.21
N VAL A 83 0.01 -8.67 -14.42
CA VAL A 83 -0.05 -8.77 -12.94
C VAL A 83 -1.39 -8.22 -12.47
N THR A 84 -2.09 -9.00 -11.65
CA THR A 84 -3.31 -8.57 -10.96
C THR A 84 -2.99 -8.52 -9.47
N VAL A 85 -3.26 -7.39 -8.83
CA VAL A 85 -2.97 -7.18 -7.40
C VAL A 85 -4.27 -6.86 -6.67
N GLU A 86 -4.46 -7.44 -5.49
CA GLU A 86 -5.57 -7.16 -4.57
C GLU A 86 -5.05 -7.01 -3.15
N GLY A 87 -5.52 -6.00 -2.43
CA GLY A 87 -5.12 -5.68 -1.07
C GLY A 87 -6.18 -5.92 0.01
N PRO A 88 -6.75 -7.15 0.18
CA PRO A 88 -7.78 -7.40 1.19
C PRO A 88 -7.28 -7.35 2.64
N GLY A 89 -5.98 -7.14 2.85
CA GLY A 89 -5.31 -7.20 4.13
C GLY A 89 -4.50 -8.49 4.32
N THR A 90 -3.46 -8.43 5.16
CA THR A 90 -2.50 -9.53 5.38
C THR A 90 -3.19 -10.84 5.77
N GLY A 91 -4.15 -10.81 6.71
CA GLY A 91 -4.81 -12.02 7.19
C GLY A 91 -5.67 -12.69 6.13
N ASP A 92 -6.45 -11.92 5.39
CA ASP A 92 -7.31 -12.46 4.31
C ASP A 92 -6.46 -12.88 3.10
N GLY A 93 -5.35 -12.20 2.85
CA GLY A 93 -4.36 -12.64 1.88
C GLY A 93 -3.81 -14.03 2.18
N PHE A 94 -3.39 -14.29 3.42
CA PHE A 94 -2.93 -15.63 3.82
C PHE A 94 -4.03 -16.69 3.70
N LYS A 95 -5.28 -16.38 4.01
CA LYS A 95 -6.40 -17.33 3.82
C LYS A 95 -6.54 -17.76 2.36
N LYS A 96 -6.55 -16.80 1.42
CA LYS A 96 -6.60 -17.08 -0.03
C LYS A 96 -5.35 -17.83 -0.49
N PHE A 97 -4.17 -17.34 -0.12
CA PHE A 97 -2.90 -17.92 -0.51
C PHE A 97 -2.73 -19.36 -0.04
N CYS A 98 -3.00 -19.66 1.24
CA CYS A 98 -2.91 -21.00 1.80
C CYS A 98 -4.01 -21.95 1.25
N ALA A 99 -5.10 -21.42 0.68
CA ALA A 99 -6.08 -22.20 -0.09
C ALA A 99 -5.63 -22.47 -1.54
N GLY A 100 -4.46 -21.95 -1.96
CA GLY A 100 -3.94 -22.10 -3.34
C GLY A 100 -4.58 -21.13 -4.34
N GLU A 101 -5.27 -20.09 -3.89
CA GLU A 101 -5.98 -19.13 -4.75
C GLU A 101 -5.10 -17.96 -5.24
N GLY A 102 -3.82 -17.90 -4.85
CA GLY A 102 -2.89 -16.85 -5.25
C GLY A 102 -1.49 -17.38 -5.51
N ASP A 103 -0.76 -16.70 -6.40
CA ASP A 103 0.64 -17.01 -6.65
C ASP A 103 1.55 -16.42 -5.58
N ILE A 104 1.18 -15.22 -5.11
CA ILE A 104 1.94 -14.44 -4.14
C ILE A 104 0.98 -13.80 -3.15
N THR A 105 1.36 -13.72 -1.87
CA THR A 105 0.67 -12.87 -0.90
C THR A 105 1.62 -11.86 -0.28
N GLY A 106 1.22 -10.58 -0.29
CA GLY A 106 1.89 -9.51 0.46
C GLY A 106 1.54 -9.58 1.94
N ALA A 107 2.49 -9.25 2.81
CA ALA A 107 2.25 -9.21 4.25
C ALA A 107 3.00 -8.04 4.91
N SER A 108 2.32 -7.31 5.78
CA SER A 108 2.87 -6.20 6.56
C SER A 108 3.46 -6.65 7.92
N ARG A 109 3.64 -7.94 8.09
CA ARG A 109 4.28 -8.64 9.21
C ARG A 109 4.75 -10.02 8.80
N ALA A 110 5.60 -10.62 9.60
CA ALA A 110 5.91 -12.04 9.42
C ALA A 110 4.67 -12.93 9.57
N ILE A 111 4.68 -14.05 8.87
CA ILE A 111 3.62 -15.08 8.95
C ILE A 111 3.47 -15.58 10.38
N LYS A 112 2.24 -15.77 10.83
CA LYS A 112 1.95 -16.31 12.16
C LYS A 112 1.93 -17.83 12.16
N GLU A 113 2.10 -18.46 13.32
CA GLU A 113 2.10 -19.92 13.48
C GLU A 113 0.78 -20.55 12.99
N GLU A 114 -0.34 -19.90 13.24
CA GLU A 114 -1.66 -20.33 12.73
C GLU A 114 -1.74 -20.32 11.19
N GLU A 115 -1.10 -19.32 10.54
CA GLU A 115 -1.05 -19.18 9.09
C GLU A 115 -0.07 -20.20 8.47
N VAL A 116 1.06 -20.48 9.15
CA VAL A 116 1.97 -21.57 8.77
C VAL A 116 1.23 -22.91 8.77
N THR A 117 0.45 -23.17 9.82
CA THR A 117 -0.38 -24.38 9.91
C THR A 117 -1.42 -24.44 8.81
N MET A 118 -2.11 -23.31 8.55
CA MET A 118 -3.11 -23.19 7.48
C MET A 118 -2.51 -23.50 6.10
N CYS A 119 -1.33 -22.97 5.78
CA CYS A 119 -0.65 -23.24 4.51
C CYS A 119 -0.21 -24.73 4.41
N ALA A 120 0.27 -25.30 5.50
CA ALA A 120 0.64 -26.71 5.53
C ALA A 120 -0.58 -27.63 5.30
N ASP A 121 -1.71 -27.33 5.94
CA ASP A 121 -2.97 -28.08 5.74
C ASP A 121 -3.52 -27.92 4.31
N GLY A 122 -3.33 -26.75 3.68
CA GLY A 122 -3.66 -26.48 2.29
C GLY A 122 -2.66 -27.06 1.29
N GLY A 123 -1.54 -27.65 1.76
CA GLY A 123 -0.48 -28.19 0.90
C GLY A 123 0.34 -27.12 0.17
N VAL A 124 0.33 -25.88 0.65
CA VAL A 124 1.08 -24.76 0.06
C VAL A 124 2.42 -24.59 0.76
N GLU A 125 3.51 -24.90 0.06
CA GLU A 125 4.85 -24.50 0.43
C GLU A 125 5.16 -23.11 -0.14
N TYR A 126 5.85 -22.28 0.62
CA TYR A 126 6.14 -20.90 0.23
C TYR A 126 7.60 -20.52 0.45
N ILE A 127 7.97 -19.40 -0.18
CA ILE A 127 9.23 -18.71 0.05
C ILE A 127 8.90 -17.36 0.66
N GLU A 128 9.43 -17.08 1.86
CA GLU A 128 9.33 -15.79 2.52
C GLU A 128 10.42 -14.86 2.00
N ILE A 129 10.05 -13.68 1.54
CA ILE A 129 10.95 -12.68 0.97
C ILE A 129 10.63 -11.32 1.60
N ALA A 130 11.56 -10.75 2.34
CA ALA A 130 11.47 -9.36 2.77
C ALA A 130 11.69 -8.45 1.56
N VAL A 131 10.85 -7.42 1.39
CA VAL A 131 10.89 -6.55 0.20
C VAL A 131 11.09 -5.08 0.50
N ALA A 132 10.62 -4.61 1.67
CA ALA A 132 10.67 -3.19 2.04
C ALA A 132 10.56 -3.02 3.56
N ILE A 133 10.73 -1.78 4.02
CA ILE A 133 10.35 -1.38 5.36
C ILE A 133 9.27 -0.30 5.25
N ASP A 134 8.16 -0.53 5.91
CA ASP A 134 7.15 0.49 6.18
C ASP A 134 7.61 1.29 7.40
N GLY A 135 7.72 2.59 7.24
CA GLY A 135 8.03 3.53 8.31
C GLY A 135 7.11 4.73 8.21
N LEU A 136 6.47 5.07 9.31
CA LEU A 136 5.53 6.16 9.38
C LEU A 136 6.04 7.21 10.37
N THR A 137 6.00 8.48 9.99
CA THR A 137 6.40 9.59 10.86
C THR A 137 5.18 10.36 11.34
N VAL A 138 5.02 10.46 12.64
CA VAL A 138 4.14 11.46 13.26
C VAL A 138 4.91 12.76 13.36
N ALA A 139 4.34 13.84 12.86
CA ALA A 139 5.02 15.11 12.71
C ALA A 139 4.17 16.29 13.18
N THR A 140 4.84 17.37 13.49
CA THR A 140 4.27 18.67 13.87
C THR A 140 5.06 19.80 13.19
N SER A 141 4.59 21.03 13.32
CA SER A 141 5.35 22.21 12.90
C SER A 141 6.71 22.28 13.61
N PRO A 142 7.78 22.70 12.94
CA PRO A 142 9.05 23.00 13.59
C PRO A 142 8.95 24.02 14.73
N ALA A 143 7.92 24.87 14.71
CA ALA A 143 7.64 25.84 15.76
C ALA A 143 7.10 25.22 17.06
N ASN A 144 6.57 24.00 17.01
CA ASN A 144 6.04 23.31 18.19
C ASN A 144 7.19 22.85 19.10
N THR A 145 7.36 23.52 20.22
CA THR A 145 8.33 23.16 21.27
C THR A 145 7.69 22.49 22.48
N ALA A 146 6.36 22.33 22.46
CA ALA A 146 5.61 21.82 23.61
C ALA A 146 5.46 20.29 23.61
N VAL A 147 5.55 19.65 22.44
CA VAL A 147 5.39 18.20 22.29
C VAL A 147 6.62 17.62 21.59
N GLU A 148 7.32 16.75 22.30
CA GLU A 148 8.53 16.08 21.80
C GLU A 148 8.32 14.56 21.64
N CYS A 149 7.39 13.98 22.38
CA CYS A 149 7.14 12.54 22.42
C CYS A 149 5.68 12.25 22.71
N LEU A 150 5.16 11.19 22.11
CA LEU A 150 3.82 10.63 22.35
C LEU A 150 3.91 9.11 22.43
N ASP A 151 2.99 8.50 23.16
CA ASP A 151 2.73 7.06 23.07
C ASP A 151 1.48 6.78 22.22
N LYS A 152 1.20 5.51 21.98
CA LYS A 152 0.00 5.10 21.20
C LYS A 152 -1.30 5.55 21.88
N ALA A 153 -1.34 5.59 23.19
CA ALA A 153 -2.51 6.00 23.96
C ALA A 153 -2.82 7.50 23.76
N ALA A 154 -1.79 8.36 23.82
CA ALA A 154 -1.93 9.77 23.54
C ALA A 154 -2.31 10.03 22.05
N LEU A 155 -1.72 9.27 21.12
CA LEU A 155 -2.08 9.38 19.69
C LEU A 155 -3.53 8.94 19.45
N TYR A 156 -3.98 7.84 20.05
CA TYR A 156 -5.38 7.45 19.96
C TYR A 156 -6.30 8.55 20.52
N ALA A 157 -5.96 9.11 21.67
CA ALA A 157 -6.74 10.19 22.28
C ALA A 157 -6.81 11.47 21.42
N LEU A 158 -5.80 11.73 20.58
CA LEU A 158 -5.73 12.90 19.70
C LEU A 158 -6.39 12.67 18.33
N VAL A 159 -6.30 11.45 17.79
CA VAL A 159 -6.61 11.16 16.38
C VAL A 159 -7.62 10.02 16.22
N GLY A 160 -7.89 9.24 17.25
CA GLY A 160 -8.90 8.17 17.21
C GLY A 160 -10.33 8.69 17.09
N PRO A 161 -11.32 7.83 16.82
CA PRO A 161 -12.70 8.25 16.52
C PRO A 161 -13.38 9.03 17.66
N GLU A 162 -12.95 8.80 18.90
CA GLU A 162 -13.49 9.49 20.08
C GLU A 162 -13.01 10.95 20.20
N SER A 163 -12.03 11.38 19.41
CA SER A 163 -11.49 12.74 19.40
C SER A 163 -12.19 13.69 18.42
N GLU A 164 -13.26 13.23 17.76
CA GLU A 164 -14.03 14.08 16.85
C GLU A 164 -14.53 15.35 17.56
N GLY A 165 -14.29 16.51 16.95
CA GLY A 165 -14.63 17.81 17.52
C GLY A 165 -13.55 18.41 18.43
N PHE A 166 -12.45 17.70 18.76
CA PHE A 166 -11.36 18.27 19.54
C PHE A 166 -10.63 19.35 18.73
N SER A 167 -10.41 20.49 19.36
CA SER A 167 -9.76 21.66 18.77
C SER A 167 -8.53 22.14 19.54
N SER A 168 -8.29 21.60 20.73
CA SER A 168 -7.07 21.79 21.54
C SER A 168 -6.43 20.45 21.82
N TRP A 169 -5.11 20.40 21.90
CA TRP A 169 -4.39 19.22 22.38
C TRP A 169 -4.87 18.78 23.76
N ALA A 170 -5.19 19.74 24.64
CA ALA A 170 -5.67 19.45 25.99
C ALA A 170 -7.04 18.74 26.01
N ASP A 171 -7.84 18.80 24.96
CA ASP A 171 -9.12 18.09 24.86
C ASP A 171 -8.93 16.57 24.97
N ALA A 172 -7.76 16.07 24.51
CA ALA A 172 -7.43 14.65 24.56
C ALA A 172 -6.98 14.14 25.96
N ASN A 173 -6.71 15.03 26.91
CA ASN A 173 -6.13 14.66 28.22
C ASN A 173 -7.00 13.64 28.97
N VAL A 174 -8.31 13.71 28.88
CA VAL A 174 -9.22 12.79 29.58
C VAL A 174 -9.08 11.38 29.03
N ILE A 175 -9.15 11.22 27.69
CA ILE A 175 -9.03 9.90 27.05
C ILE A 175 -7.61 9.35 27.25
N ALA A 176 -6.57 10.18 27.09
CA ALA A 176 -5.19 9.77 27.33
C ALA A 176 -4.96 9.28 28.75
N ALA A 177 -5.56 9.94 29.74
CA ALA A 177 -5.47 9.51 31.14
C ALA A 177 -6.25 8.21 31.41
N GLU A 178 -7.42 8.02 30.79
CA GLU A 178 -8.18 6.75 30.87
C GLU A 178 -7.39 5.59 30.29
N LEU A 179 -6.58 5.85 29.27
CA LEU A 179 -5.70 4.87 28.62
C LEU A 179 -4.33 4.73 29.29
N GLU A 180 -4.16 5.35 30.46
CA GLU A 180 -2.91 5.30 31.26
C GLU A 180 -1.68 5.78 30.45
N SER A 181 -1.88 6.73 29.51
CA SER A 181 -0.77 7.33 28.77
C SER A 181 0.22 8.03 29.70
N ALA A 182 1.51 7.83 29.45
CA ALA A 182 2.57 8.59 30.09
C ALA A 182 2.56 10.07 29.66
N PHE A 183 1.86 10.41 28.57
CA PHE A 183 1.73 11.73 27.94
C PHE A 183 0.32 12.31 28.08
N ALA A 184 -0.42 11.99 29.14
CA ALA A 184 -1.79 12.44 29.36
C ALA A 184 -1.89 13.93 29.76
N THR A 185 -0.81 14.67 29.83
CA THR A 185 -0.81 16.14 30.08
C THR A 185 -0.33 16.85 28.82
N LEU A 186 -1.23 16.99 27.86
CA LEU A 186 -0.99 17.70 26.60
C LEU A 186 -1.24 19.20 26.78
N PRO A 187 -0.57 20.07 25.97
CA PRO A 187 -0.65 21.53 26.12
C PRO A 187 -2.04 22.06 25.78
N ASP A 188 -2.46 23.14 26.45
CA ASP A 188 -3.61 23.92 26.02
C ASP A 188 -3.22 24.82 24.82
N ALA A 189 -3.25 24.21 23.63
CA ALA A 189 -2.84 24.83 22.38
C ALA A 189 -3.76 24.33 21.25
N PRO A 190 -3.97 25.12 20.18
CA PRO A 190 -4.80 24.70 19.05
C PRO A 190 -4.33 23.40 18.44
N LEU A 191 -5.27 22.50 18.11
CA LEU A 191 -5.01 21.25 17.42
C LEU A 191 -5.59 21.30 16.02
N SER A 192 -4.72 21.22 15.02
CA SER A 192 -5.09 21.03 13.62
C SER A 192 -4.44 19.74 13.12
N VAL A 193 -5.24 18.80 12.62
CA VAL A 193 -4.77 17.46 12.25
C VAL A 193 -4.76 17.30 10.73
N TYR A 194 -3.68 16.77 10.20
CA TYR A 194 -3.44 16.55 8.77
C TYR A 194 -2.89 15.14 8.53
N GLY A 195 -3.37 14.49 7.49
CA GLY A 195 -2.89 13.14 7.17
C GLY A 195 -3.46 12.62 5.85
N PRO A 196 -2.99 11.46 5.38
CA PRO A 196 -3.59 10.79 4.24
C PRO A 196 -5.01 10.30 4.55
N GLY A 197 -5.83 10.15 3.52
CA GLY A 197 -7.17 9.57 3.62
C GLY A 197 -7.17 8.05 3.55
N GLU A 198 -8.36 7.45 3.66
CA GLU A 198 -8.60 6.00 3.68
C GLU A 198 -8.13 5.28 2.40
N GLU A 199 -7.91 6.01 1.31
CA GLU A 199 -7.34 5.49 0.05
C GLU A 199 -5.84 5.19 0.12
N SER A 200 -5.16 5.56 1.22
CA SER A 200 -3.71 5.52 1.36
C SER A 200 -3.23 4.37 2.25
N GLY A 201 -2.24 3.59 1.77
CA GLY A 201 -1.56 2.60 2.62
C GLY A 201 -0.88 3.21 3.86
N THR A 202 -0.53 4.51 3.82
CA THR A 202 -0.01 5.24 5.00
C THR A 202 -1.10 5.48 6.04
N TYR A 203 -2.35 5.69 5.62
CA TYR A 203 -3.50 5.72 6.52
C TYR A 203 -3.69 4.37 7.21
N ASP A 204 -3.73 3.28 6.45
CA ASP A 204 -3.87 1.93 6.99
C ASP A 204 -2.76 1.62 8.01
N SER A 205 -1.52 1.99 7.67
CA SER A 205 -0.37 1.80 8.57
C SER A 205 -0.53 2.59 9.87
N PHE A 206 -1.00 3.84 9.80
CA PHE A 206 -1.25 4.65 10.99
C PHE A 206 -2.33 4.02 11.89
N VAL A 207 -3.45 3.63 11.31
CA VAL A 207 -4.52 2.93 12.04
C VAL A 207 -3.97 1.67 12.72
N GLU A 208 -3.23 0.85 11.99
CA GLU A 208 -2.68 -0.41 12.49
C GLU A 208 -1.63 -0.21 13.60
N PHE A 209 -0.75 0.79 13.46
CA PHE A 209 0.28 1.08 14.44
C PHE A 209 -0.26 1.76 15.71
N ALA A 210 -1.12 2.77 15.54
CA ALA A 210 -1.48 3.69 16.62
C ALA A 210 -2.85 3.41 17.22
N LEU A 211 -3.85 2.97 16.42
CA LEU A 211 -5.25 3.02 16.85
C LEU A 211 -5.88 1.64 17.06
N LYS A 212 -5.64 0.70 16.17
CA LYS A 212 -6.38 -0.57 16.05
C LYS A 212 -6.52 -1.35 17.35
N SER A 213 -5.42 -1.56 18.07
CA SER A 213 -5.45 -2.33 19.32
C SER A 213 -6.32 -1.64 20.39
N ILE A 214 -6.18 -0.32 20.50
CA ILE A 214 -6.92 0.46 21.51
C ILE A 214 -8.39 0.55 21.11
N ALA A 215 -8.68 0.79 19.84
CA ALA A 215 -10.04 0.81 19.31
C ALA A 215 -10.77 -0.52 19.59
N GLY A 216 -10.10 -1.65 19.31
CA GLY A 216 -10.62 -2.99 19.61
C GLY A 216 -10.93 -3.21 21.09
N ASP A 217 -10.04 -2.81 21.98
CA ASP A 217 -10.23 -2.91 23.44
C ASP A 217 -11.37 -2.00 23.95
N ARG A 218 -11.57 -0.85 23.31
CA ARG A 218 -12.63 0.11 23.63
C ARG A 218 -13.95 -0.18 22.92
N GLY A 219 -13.96 -1.07 21.93
CA GLY A 219 -15.14 -1.38 21.13
C GLY A 219 -15.59 -0.22 20.22
N THR A 220 -14.63 0.59 19.75
CA THR A 220 -14.83 1.69 18.81
C THR A 220 -14.40 1.28 17.40
N ASP A 221 -14.67 2.12 16.40
CA ASP A 221 -14.23 1.87 15.04
C ASP A 221 -12.69 1.91 14.95
N GLU A 222 -12.09 0.99 14.20
CA GLU A 222 -10.66 0.97 13.89
C GLU A 222 -10.36 2.04 12.82
N ALA A 223 -10.55 3.30 13.15
CA ALA A 223 -10.45 4.44 12.25
C ALA A 223 -9.91 5.69 12.97
N THR A 224 -9.53 6.69 12.20
CA THR A 224 -9.24 8.03 12.72
C THR A 224 -10.53 8.81 12.96
N ARG A 225 -10.42 9.96 13.65
CA ARG A 225 -11.47 10.99 13.64
C ARG A 225 -11.80 11.40 12.19
N ALA A 226 -13.08 11.68 11.90
CA ALA A 226 -13.51 12.03 10.54
C ALA A 226 -13.26 13.50 10.16
N ASP A 227 -13.03 14.37 11.14
CA ASP A 227 -12.97 15.83 10.98
C ASP A 227 -11.53 16.39 10.86
N TYR A 228 -10.54 15.55 10.53
CA TYR A 228 -9.20 16.04 10.18
C TYR A 228 -9.10 16.40 8.69
N THR A 229 -8.05 17.12 8.30
CA THR A 229 -7.78 17.42 6.89
C THR A 229 -7.09 16.25 6.23
N ALA A 230 -7.86 15.45 5.49
CA ALA A 230 -7.36 14.33 4.71
C ALA A 230 -6.91 14.76 3.30
N SER A 231 -5.81 14.22 2.79
CA SER A 231 -5.37 14.45 1.42
C SER A 231 -4.61 13.25 0.84
N PRO A 232 -4.87 12.88 -0.43
CA PRO A 232 -4.06 11.90 -1.15
C PRO A 232 -2.69 12.47 -1.61
N ASN A 233 -2.46 13.76 -1.40
CA ASN A 233 -1.25 14.46 -1.80
C ASN A 233 -0.44 14.86 -0.57
N ASP A 234 0.70 14.21 -0.36
CA ASP A 234 1.58 14.46 0.79
C ASP A 234 2.05 15.92 0.88
N ASN A 235 2.21 16.64 -0.25
CA ASN A 235 2.55 18.07 -0.21
C ASN A 235 1.50 18.90 0.51
N VAL A 236 0.22 18.56 0.33
CA VAL A 236 -0.89 19.26 1.02
C VAL A 236 -0.85 18.96 2.52
N ILE A 237 -0.47 17.73 2.88
CA ILE A 237 -0.31 17.34 4.30
C ILE A 237 0.85 18.13 4.92
N VAL A 238 1.99 18.20 4.24
CA VAL A 238 3.17 18.97 4.68
C VAL A 238 2.84 20.47 4.82
N ASP A 239 2.21 21.06 3.80
CA ASP A 239 1.76 22.47 3.85
C ASP A 239 0.84 22.70 5.06
N GLY A 240 -0.06 21.78 5.34
CA GLY A 240 -0.94 21.82 6.50
C GLY A 240 -0.17 21.75 7.82
N ILE A 241 0.76 20.82 7.96
CA ILE A 241 1.59 20.67 9.17
C ILE A 241 2.42 21.92 9.41
N GLU A 242 3.01 22.51 8.37
CA GLU A 242 3.82 23.72 8.46
C GLU A 242 2.98 24.98 8.79
N SER A 243 1.72 25.01 8.37
CA SER A 243 0.86 26.21 8.42
C SER A 243 0.43 26.65 9.83
N ALA A 244 0.54 25.78 10.82
CA ALA A 244 0.09 26.05 12.20
C ALA A 244 1.14 25.59 13.22
N ASP A 245 1.50 26.47 14.15
CA ASP A 245 2.58 26.25 15.12
C ASP A 245 2.42 24.98 15.96
N THR A 246 1.19 24.52 16.16
CA THR A 246 0.85 23.35 16.97
C THR A 246 0.02 22.33 16.20
N SER A 247 0.28 22.18 14.91
CA SER A 247 -0.29 21.15 14.05
C SER A 247 0.13 19.75 14.51
N LEU A 248 -0.66 18.74 14.11
CA LEU A 248 -0.32 17.33 14.21
C LEU A 248 -0.61 16.68 12.85
N GLY A 249 0.26 15.81 12.38
CA GLY A 249 -0.01 15.03 11.19
C GLY A 249 0.87 13.80 11.10
N TRP A 250 0.68 13.03 10.03
CA TRP A 250 1.52 11.87 9.74
C TRP A 250 1.70 11.68 8.25
N VAL A 251 2.88 11.20 7.89
CA VAL A 251 3.29 10.88 6.51
C VAL A 251 4.20 9.65 6.50
N GLY A 252 4.41 9.05 5.35
CA GLY A 252 5.44 8.02 5.18
C GLY A 252 6.83 8.56 5.52
N TYR A 253 7.68 7.73 6.13
CA TYR A 253 9.03 8.16 6.56
C TYR A 253 9.89 8.66 5.39
N ALA A 254 9.81 8.01 4.23
CA ALA A 254 10.58 8.45 3.06
C ALA A 254 10.21 9.89 2.65
N TYR A 255 8.93 10.24 2.77
CA TYR A 255 8.46 11.60 2.49
C TYR A 255 8.88 12.60 3.57
N TYR A 256 8.73 12.22 4.85
CA TYR A 256 9.25 13.04 5.96
C TYR A 256 10.73 13.35 5.77
N LYS A 257 11.54 12.37 5.39
CA LYS A 257 12.98 12.55 5.18
C LYS A 257 13.31 13.56 4.08
N ALA A 258 12.50 13.62 3.02
CA ALA A 258 12.66 14.60 1.95
C ALA A 258 12.28 16.03 2.38
N GLU A 259 11.31 16.16 3.29
CA GLU A 259 10.70 17.43 3.72
C GLU A 259 11.00 17.79 5.20
N GLN A 260 12.03 17.19 5.80
CA GLN A 260 12.35 17.32 7.23
C GLN A 260 12.68 18.75 7.71
N GLU A 261 12.99 19.67 6.80
CA GLU A 261 13.18 21.09 7.14
C GLU A 261 11.85 21.81 7.41
N ARG A 262 10.73 21.26 6.90
CA ARG A 262 9.38 21.81 7.00
C ARG A 262 8.55 21.17 8.11
N MET A 263 8.97 20.03 8.61
CA MET A 263 8.28 19.26 9.65
C MET A 263 9.25 18.84 10.73
N LYS A 264 8.76 18.79 11.96
CA LYS A 264 9.45 18.19 13.10
C LYS A 264 8.82 16.86 13.44
N ALA A 265 9.60 15.77 13.44
CA ALA A 265 9.12 14.50 13.93
C ALA A 265 8.82 14.55 15.43
N ILE A 266 7.74 13.95 15.84
CA ILE A 266 7.43 13.65 17.24
C ILE A 266 7.94 12.22 17.51
N ALA A 267 8.75 12.04 18.54
CA ALA A 267 9.21 10.73 18.94
C ALA A 267 8.03 9.87 19.40
N ILE A 268 8.11 8.56 19.18
CA ILE A 268 7.11 7.61 19.66
C ILE A 268 7.71 6.78 20.79
N ALA A 269 7.00 6.70 21.89
CA ALA A 269 7.43 5.88 23.02
C ALA A 269 7.32 4.39 22.68
N ASP A 270 8.40 3.66 22.91
CA ASP A 270 8.44 2.20 22.81
C ASP A 270 7.72 1.54 24.03
N LYS A 271 7.74 0.23 24.09
CA LYS A 271 7.08 -0.54 25.18
C LYS A 271 7.71 -0.31 26.55
N GLU A 272 8.96 0.10 26.57
CA GLU A 272 9.73 0.46 27.77
C GLU A 272 9.56 1.93 28.16
N GLY A 273 8.86 2.73 27.34
CA GLY A 273 8.61 4.16 27.55
C GLY A 273 9.72 5.07 27.02
N ASN A 274 10.70 4.55 26.27
CA ASN A 274 11.73 5.37 25.65
C ASN A 274 11.19 6.07 24.42
N CYS A 275 11.44 7.35 24.29
CA CYS A 275 11.05 8.13 23.11
C CYS A 275 12.04 7.89 21.96
N VAL A 276 11.57 7.26 20.90
CA VAL A 276 12.37 6.92 19.72
C VAL A 276 11.96 7.81 18.56
N LEU A 277 12.94 8.47 17.91
CA LEU A 277 12.71 9.26 16.69
C LEU A 277 12.80 8.37 15.45
N PRO A 278 12.06 8.68 14.38
CA PRO A 278 12.22 8.02 13.09
C PRO A 278 13.52 8.52 12.44
N THR A 279 14.51 7.66 12.38
CA THR A 279 15.78 7.89 11.67
C THR A 279 16.06 6.71 10.75
N ASP A 280 16.99 6.86 9.80
CA ASP A 280 17.37 5.73 8.93
C ASP A 280 17.76 4.49 9.75
N GLU A 281 18.49 4.69 10.86
CA GLU A 281 18.92 3.61 11.74
C GLU A 281 17.74 2.95 12.46
N THR A 282 16.89 3.74 13.14
CA THR A 282 15.78 3.20 13.94
C THR A 282 14.65 2.61 13.10
N ILE A 283 14.49 3.08 11.85
CA ILE A 283 13.59 2.48 10.86
C ILE A 283 14.18 1.14 10.36
N ALA A 284 15.47 1.13 10.01
CA ALA A 284 16.13 -0.05 9.42
C ALA A 284 16.26 -1.21 10.39
N ASP A 285 16.57 -0.92 11.68
CA ASP A 285 16.73 -1.94 12.72
C ASP A 285 15.39 -2.34 13.39
N GLY A 286 14.31 -1.54 13.16
CA GLY A 286 12.97 -1.80 13.71
C GLY A 286 12.80 -1.34 15.16
N SER A 287 13.71 -0.53 15.71
CA SER A 287 13.58 0.03 17.06
C SER A 287 12.56 1.18 17.12
N TYR A 288 12.27 1.85 15.99
CA TYR A 288 11.20 2.82 15.93
C TYR A 288 9.83 2.12 15.94
N PRO A 289 8.92 2.46 16.87
CA PRO A 289 7.66 1.71 17.06
C PRO A 289 6.70 1.71 15.89
N PHE A 290 6.83 2.68 14.97
CA PHE A 290 6.02 2.79 13.77
C PHE A 290 6.84 2.43 12.53
N SER A 291 7.58 1.33 12.63
CA SER A 291 8.27 0.70 11.51
C SER A 291 8.08 -0.82 11.53
N ARG A 292 8.04 -1.42 10.35
CA ARG A 292 7.93 -2.88 10.18
C ARG A 292 8.46 -3.33 8.83
N THR A 293 8.97 -4.55 8.79
CA THR A 293 9.35 -5.18 7.54
C THR A 293 8.11 -5.64 6.77
N LEU A 294 8.11 -5.35 5.48
CA LEU A 294 7.13 -5.83 4.51
C LEU A 294 7.67 -7.05 3.79
N TYR A 295 6.79 -8.01 3.52
CA TYR A 295 7.12 -9.29 2.94
C TYR A 295 6.23 -9.60 1.74
N ILE A 296 6.75 -10.43 0.84
CA ILE A 296 5.95 -11.26 -0.06
C ILE A 296 6.22 -12.74 0.24
N TYR A 297 5.18 -13.55 0.17
CA TYR A 297 5.23 -15.00 0.28
C TYR A 297 4.87 -15.59 -1.07
N VAL A 298 5.78 -16.32 -1.68
CA VAL A 298 5.65 -16.86 -3.04
C VAL A 298 5.33 -18.35 -2.96
N ASN A 299 4.27 -18.80 -3.62
CA ASN A 299 3.93 -20.21 -3.74
C ASN A 299 5.00 -20.92 -4.57
N LYS A 300 5.70 -21.89 -3.96
CA LYS A 300 6.81 -22.60 -4.61
C LYS A 300 6.37 -23.38 -5.83
N ALA A 301 5.23 -24.05 -5.75
CA ALA A 301 4.70 -24.85 -6.87
C ALA A 301 4.37 -23.92 -8.04
N ASN A 302 3.66 -22.82 -7.78
CA ASN A 302 3.30 -21.85 -8.82
C ASN A 302 4.56 -21.20 -9.44
N ALA A 303 5.58 -20.89 -8.64
CA ALA A 303 6.84 -20.35 -9.15
C ALA A 303 7.62 -21.34 -10.03
N ALA A 304 7.47 -22.65 -9.78
CA ALA A 304 8.11 -23.70 -10.57
C ALA A 304 7.34 -23.98 -11.88
N GLU A 305 6.00 -23.92 -11.83
CA GLU A 305 5.12 -24.28 -12.95
C GLU A 305 4.77 -23.08 -13.86
N ASN A 306 4.76 -21.87 -13.32
CA ASN A 306 4.43 -20.65 -14.04
C ASN A 306 5.67 -19.72 -14.15
N PRO A 307 6.35 -19.68 -15.29
CA PRO A 307 7.53 -18.83 -15.49
C PRO A 307 7.24 -17.33 -15.25
N ALA A 308 5.99 -16.88 -15.40
CA ALA A 308 5.60 -15.51 -15.14
C ALA A 308 5.76 -15.13 -13.67
N VAL A 309 5.45 -16.05 -12.75
CA VAL A 309 5.63 -15.82 -11.30
C VAL A 309 7.12 -15.65 -10.99
N ALA A 310 7.98 -16.54 -11.52
CA ALA A 310 9.41 -16.42 -11.34
C ALA A 310 9.97 -15.11 -11.91
N ALA A 311 9.57 -14.74 -13.13
CA ALA A 311 9.98 -13.50 -13.77
C ALA A 311 9.53 -12.25 -13.00
N TYR A 312 8.33 -12.27 -12.44
CA TYR A 312 7.84 -11.16 -11.61
C TYR A 312 8.65 -11.01 -10.32
N VAL A 313 8.97 -12.12 -9.63
CA VAL A 313 9.77 -12.05 -8.41
C VAL A 313 11.22 -11.69 -8.71
N ASP A 314 11.80 -12.19 -9.81
CA ASP A 314 13.13 -11.78 -10.28
C ASP A 314 13.18 -10.26 -10.52
N LEU A 315 12.14 -9.69 -11.17
CA LEU A 315 12.01 -8.25 -11.36
C LEU A 315 11.83 -7.50 -10.04
N TYR A 316 11.01 -8.03 -9.13
CA TYR A 316 10.76 -7.42 -7.81
C TYR A 316 12.05 -7.25 -7.01
N LEU A 317 12.99 -8.21 -7.14
CA LEU A 317 14.28 -8.21 -6.46
C LEU A 317 15.42 -7.59 -7.28
N SER A 318 15.15 -7.13 -8.51
CA SER A 318 16.13 -6.41 -9.34
C SER A 318 16.36 -4.99 -8.82
N ALA A 319 17.39 -4.32 -9.33
CA ALA A 319 17.65 -2.92 -9.01
C ALA A 319 16.45 -2.02 -9.36
N GLU A 320 15.85 -2.25 -10.53
CA GLU A 320 14.68 -1.50 -11.02
C GLU A 320 13.43 -1.76 -10.16
N GLY A 321 13.25 -3.00 -9.70
CA GLY A 321 12.16 -3.37 -8.78
C GLY A 321 12.32 -2.75 -7.40
N ILE A 322 13.55 -2.72 -6.87
CA ILE A 322 13.88 -2.10 -5.59
C ILE A 322 13.65 -0.57 -5.63
N GLU A 323 13.86 0.09 -6.77
CA GLU A 323 13.53 1.51 -6.94
C GLU A 323 12.02 1.76 -6.80
N GLN A 324 11.17 0.79 -7.16
CA GLN A 324 9.72 0.91 -7.01
C GLN A 324 9.28 0.97 -5.53
N VAL A 325 10.07 0.43 -4.62
CA VAL A 325 9.82 0.55 -3.17
C VAL A 325 9.81 2.02 -2.76
N SER A 326 10.85 2.77 -3.14
CA SER A 326 10.92 4.22 -2.86
C SER A 326 9.86 5.01 -3.62
N ALA A 327 9.58 4.63 -4.87
CA ALA A 327 8.52 5.26 -5.68
C ALA A 327 7.11 5.02 -5.11
N ALA A 328 6.93 3.96 -4.31
CA ALA A 328 5.70 3.69 -3.56
C ALA A 328 5.66 4.36 -2.17
N GLY A 329 6.72 5.11 -1.78
CA GLY A 329 6.76 5.84 -0.51
C GLY A 329 7.33 5.04 0.67
N TYR A 330 7.90 3.87 0.42
CA TYR A 330 8.50 3.00 1.44
C TYR A 330 10.02 3.07 1.48
N VAL A 331 10.62 2.50 2.52
CA VAL A 331 12.07 2.45 2.71
C VAL A 331 12.62 1.15 2.15
N GLN A 332 13.67 1.25 1.33
CA GLN A 332 14.38 0.07 0.84
C GLN A 332 15.06 -0.66 1.98
N LEU A 333 15.13 -1.97 1.88
CA LEU A 333 15.94 -2.78 2.78
C LEU A 333 17.42 -2.41 2.66
N GLU A 334 18.16 -2.51 3.76
CA GLU A 334 19.62 -2.46 3.70
C GLU A 334 20.18 -3.59 2.82
N SER A 335 21.36 -3.36 2.20
CA SER A 335 21.97 -4.29 1.27
C SER A 335 22.14 -5.71 1.82
N ALA A 336 22.42 -5.85 3.12
CA ALA A 336 22.53 -7.17 3.75
C ALA A 336 21.19 -7.92 3.79
N LYS A 337 20.09 -7.21 4.08
CA LYS A 337 18.72 -7.78 4.08
C LYS A 337 18.26 -8.06 2.65
N GLN A 338 18.59 -7.19 1.68
CA GLN A 338 18.31 -7.43 0.26
C GLN A 338 19.01 -8.72 -0.22
N GLN A 339 20.27 -8.93 0.17
CA GLN A 339 21.01 -10.15 -0.18
C GLN A 339 20.37 -11.41 0.42
N LEU A 340 19.89 -11.36 1.67
CA LEU A 340 19.15 -12.48 2.28
C LEU A 340 17.87 -12.82 1.51
N SER A 341 17.15 -11.81 1.02
CA SER A 341 15.96 -11.99 0.18
C SER A 341 16.31 -12.65 -1.17
N LEU A 342 17.37 -12.20 -1.81
CA LEU A 342 17.90 -12.80 -3.04
C LEU A 342 18.36 -14.25 -2.81
N ASP A 343 19.04 -14.53 -1.70
CA ASP A 343 19.51 -15.88 -1.36
C ASP A 343 18.32 -16.82 -1.11
N ALA A 344 17.29 -16.37 -0.37
CA ALA A 344 16.05 -17.11 -0.14
C ALA A 344 15.34 -17.45 -1.45
N TRP A 345 15.25 -16.48 -2.36
CA TRP A 345 14.65 -16.68 -3.68
C TRP A 345 15.48 -17.60 -4.57
N THR A 346 16.80 -17.44 -4.57
CA THR A 346 17.70 -18.28 -5.38
C THR A 346 17.70 -19.74 -4.92
N ALA A 347 17.52 -19.97 -3.62
CA ALA A 347 17.43 -21.31 -3.04
C ALA A 347 16.10 -22.03 -3.28
N ARG A 348 15.18 -21.45 -4.08
CA ARG A 348 13.82 -22.00 -4.33
C ARG A 348 13.78 -23.40 -4.95
N GLY A 349 14.85 -23.88 -5.58
CA GLY A 349 14.87 -25.21 -6.17
C GLY A 349 15.88 -25.33 -7.30
#